data_d650d43f5c6f111717e308dd5bfb4f5a
#
_entry.id   d650d43f5c6f111717e308dd5bfb4f5a
#
_cell.length_a   1.000
_cell.length_b   1.000
_cell.length_c   1.000
_cell.angle_alpha   90.00
_cell.angle_beta   90.00
_cell.angle_gamma   90.00
#
_symmetry.space_group_name_H-M   'P 1'
#
loop_
_entity.id
_entity.type
_entity.pdbx_description
1 polymer ?
#
loop_
_entity_poly.entity_id
_entity_poly.type
_entity_poly.pdbx_seq_one_letter_code
_entity_poly.pdbx_strand_id
1 'polypeptide(L)'
;MSDLMKRMLAVTKKDGRVTTLDESQYADKAVVASTDVPMLNVAMSAKLDGGLIPGLTMVVGESRSFKSNFCVKAMSAYLKKYPEAIAIFADCEFGASKKLFTKYGIDPARVIHVPFEDVEEMKIKLTKLINSIGEDDKVFIMVDSVSQVASRKESEDAENEKVTQDMTRARALNSFWRIITPKLTLRRIPMYAINSFYEDIGNQYAEPIIKGGKQGFLSCDQVWFVSRRQIKNEDTKQLLGWDFVITIMKGRFVKEKAKIPITVLFDGGIAKCSGLLEMARLGGFVELYGGSRYRRTQLAGFKADPGLFKKEIANNWDWWEPVVENQAFIDYVERFYGINESLVAEDDIDFDKETGEIKVPE
;
A
#
# COMPACT_ATOMS: atom_id res chain seq x y z
N MET A 1 19.81 -5.81 -33.31
CA MET A 1 20.47 -6.53 -32.20
C MET A 1 21.88 -6.91 -32.63
N SER A 2 22.93 -6.54 -31.89
CA SER A 2 24.32 -6.83 -32.20
C SER A 2 24.63 -8.35 -32.15
N ASP A 3 25.65 -8.81 -32.90
CA ASP A 3 26.05 -10.22 -32.87
C ASP A 3 26.54 -10.67 -31.49
N LEU A 4 27.13 -9.76 -30.71
CA LEU A 4 27.51 -10.02 -29.30
C LEU A 4 26.27 -10.32 -28.47
N MET A 5 25.23 -9.48 -28.58
CA MET A 5 23.98 -9.65 -27.81
C MET A 5 23.29 -10.98 -28.16
N LYS A 6 23.22 -11.33 -29.46
CA LYS A 6 22.68 -12.62 -29.92
C LYS A 6 23.43 -13.80 -29.31
N ARG A 7 24.78 -13.76 -29.29
CA ARG A 7 25.59 -14.81 -28.67
C ARG A 7 25.37 -14.92 -27.19
N MET A 8 25.29 -13.78 -26.47
CA MET A 8 25.06 -13.79 -25.01
C MET A 8 23.67 -14.33 -24.65
N LEU A 9 22.61 -13.93 -25.34
CA LEU A 9 21.27 -14.48 -25.13
C LEU A 9 21.21 -15.97 -25.48
N ALA A 10 21.98 -16.46 -26.47
CA ALA A 10 22.01 -17.86 -26.83
C ALA A 10 22.59 -18.77 -25.73
N VAL A 11 23.50 -18.27 -24.90
CA VAL A 11 24.08 -19.00 -23.76
C VAL A 11 23.00 -19.32 -22.71
N THR A 12 22.02 -18.45 -22.54
CA THR A 12 20.97 -18.55 -21.56
C THR A 12 19.62 -19.02 -22.13
N LYS A 13 19.62 -19.52 -23.37
CA LYS A 13 18.41 -19.94 -24.13
C LYS A 13 17.45 -20.88 -23.38
N LYS A 14 17.94 -21.60 -22.36
CA LYS A 14 17.13 -22.48 -21.50
C LYS A 14 16.37 -21.74 -20.39
N ASP A 15 16.74 -20.48 -20.09
CA ASP A 15 16.05 -19.65 -19.10
C ASP A 15 15.26 -18.58 -19.86
N GLY A 16 13.96 -18.81 -20.07
CA GLY A 16 13.04 -17.89 -20.76
C GLY A 16 12.90 -16.51 -20.11
N ARG A 17 13.49 -16.31 -18.92
CA ARG A 17 13.49 -15.04 -18.21
C ARG A 17 14.62 -14.10 -18.63
N VAL A 18 15.64 -14.64 -19.31
CA VAL A 18 16.78 -13.83 -19.77
C VAL A 18 16.45 -13.26 -21.15
N THR A 19 16.16 -11.97 -21.19
CA THR A 19 15.78 -11.20 -22.37
C THR A 19 16.52 -9.86 -22.40
N THR A 20 16.31 -9.07 -23.44
CA THR A 20 16.69 -7.64 -23.40
C THR A 20 15.84 -6.90 -22.38
N LEU A 21 16.26 -5.74 -21.92
CA LEU A 21 15.48 -4.93 -20.97
C LEU A 21 14.12 -4.51 -21.59
N ASP A 22 14.12 -4.20 -22.88
CA ASP A 22 12.94 -3.82 -23.66
C ASP A 22 11.87 -4.93 -23.73
N GLU A 23 12.33 -6.20 -23.79
CA GLU A 23 11.45 -7.38 -23.82
C GLU A 23 11.15 -7.94 -22.41
N SER A 24 11.75 -7.37 -21.36
CA SER A 24 11.67 -7.92 -20.03
C SER A 24 10.32 -7.60 -19.37
N GLN A 25 9.52 -8.61 -19.10
CA GLN A 25 8.29 -8.47 -18.33
C GLN A 25 8.51 -8.09 -16.85
N TYR A 26 9.76 -8.04 -16.39
CA TYR A 26 10.15 -7.73 -15.01
C TYR A 26 10.72 -6.31 -14.88
N ALA A 27 10.98 -5.61 -16.00
CA ALA A 27 11.53 -4.26 -15.97
C ALA A 27 10.57 -3.28 -15.29
N ASP A 28 9.28 -3.39 -15.63
CA ASP A 28 8.23 -2.53 -15.11
C ASP A 28 7.25 -3.29 -14.22
N LYS A 29 6.94 -2.73 -13.06
CA LYS A 29 5.90 -3.25 -12.16
C LYS A 29 4.54 -2.67 -12.56
N ALA A 30 3.83 -3.38 -13.41
CA ALA A 30 2.48 -2.99 -13.80
C ALA A 30 1.48 -3.20 -12.65
N VAL A 31 0.45 -2.34 -12.61
CA VAL A 31 -0.71 -2.49 -11.73
C VAL A 31 -1.43 -3.80 -12.04
N VAL A 32 -1.62 -4.63 -11.02
CA VAL A 32 -2.27 -5.94 -11.17
C VAL A 32 -3.77 -5.92 -10.85
N ALA A 33 -4.22 -5.04 -9.97
CA ALA A 33 -5.64 -4.85 -9.68
C ALA A 33 -5.89 -3.47 -9.06
N SER A 34 -7.08 -2.90 -9.29
CA SER A 34 -7.49 -1.61 -8.74
C SER A 34 -8.62 -1.79 -7.74
N THR A 35 -8.62 -1.00 -6.67
CA THR A 35 -9.75 -0.93 -5.75
C THR A 35 -10.80 0.05 -6.26
N ASP A 36 -12.00 0.01 -5.68
CA ASP A 36 -13.07 0.99 -5.94
C ASP A 36 -12.90 2.28 -5.12
N VAL A 37 -11.76 2.49 -4.46
CA VAL A 37 -11.42 3.68 -3.66
C VAL A 37 -10.23 4.39 -4.31
N PRO A 38 -10.45 5.46 -5.12
CA PRO A 38 -9.39 6.09 -5.91
C PRO A 38 -8.17 6.52 -5.08
N MET A 39 -8.37 7.12 -3.93
CA MET A 39 -7.25 7.55 -3.08
C MET A 39 -6.48 6.38 -2.45
N LEU A 40 -7.11 5.20 -2.28
CA LEU A 40 -6.37 4.01 -1.88
C LEU A 40 -5.51 3.48 -3.04
N ASN A 41 -5.98 3.59 -4.29
CA ASN A 41 -5.17 3.29 -5.48
C ASN A 41 -3.97 4.25 -5.58
N VAL A 42 -4.18 5.54 -5.26
CA VAL A 42 -3.09 6.53 -5.19
C VAL A 42 -2.03 6.11 -4.16
N ALA A 43 -2.42 5.61 -2.99
CA ALA A 43 -1.48 5.11 -1.99
C ALA A 43 -0.65 3.92 -2.50
N MET A 44 -1.17 3.14 -3.46
CA MET A 44 -0.53 1.97 -4.04
C MET A 44 0.39 2.31 -5.22
N SER A 45 0.01 3.27 -6.09
CA SER A 45 0.68 3.48 -7.37
C SER A 45 0.68 4.94 -7.87
N ALA A 46 0.32 5.90 -7.02
CA ALA A 46 0.20 7.34 -7.33
C ALA A 46 -0.88 7.70 -8.36
N LYS A 47 -1.71 6.76 -8.79
CA LYS A 47 -2.74 6.94 -9.83
C LYS A 47 -4.13 6.67 -9.26
N LEU A 48 -5.12 7.48 -9.65
CA LEU A 48 -6.53 7.30 -9.24
C LEU A 48 -7.12 5.98 -9.74
N ASP A 49 -6.81 5.62 -10.99
CA ASP A 49 -7.17 4.36 -11.65
C ASP A 49 -6.11 3.26 -11.47
N GLY A 50 -5.04 3.55 -10.72
CA GLY A 50 -3.98 2.62 -10.40
C GLY A 50 -4.40 1.52 -9.44
N GLY A 51 -3.51 1.09 -8.56
CA GLY A 51 -3.82 0.05 -7.58
C GLY A 51 -2.63 -0.81 -7.18
N LEU A 52 -2.91 -2.09 -6.90
CA LEU A 52 -1.94 -3.05 -6.40
C LEU A 52 -0.80 -3.29 -7.37
N ILE A 53 0.40 -3.34 -6.84
CA ILE A 53 1.61 -3.72 -7.56
C ILE A 53 2.15 -5.07 -7.04
N PRO A 54 2.83 -5.87 -7.86
CA PRO A 54 3.53 -7.06 -7.40
C PRO A 54 4.68 -6.72 -6.45
N GLY A 55 4.94 -7.62 -5.50
CA GLY A 55 5.99 -7.45 -4.52
C GLY A 55 5.46 -7.26 -3.11
N LEU A 56 6.32 -6.76 -2.21
CA LEU A 56 6.03 -6.66 -0.79
C LEU A 56 5.58 -5.26 -0.40
N THR A 57 4.35 -5.13 0.10
CA THR A 57 3.84 -3.95 0.80
C THR A 57 3.74 -4.24 2.29
N MET A 58 4.38 -3.42 3.11
CA MET A 58 4.27 -3.51 4.57
C MET A 58 3.35 -2.43 5.10
N VAL A 59 2.34 -2.84 5.88
CA VAL A 59 1.37 -1.93 6.49
C VAL A 59 1.64 -1.86 7.98
N VAL A 60 2.14 -0.71 8.43
CA VAL A 60 2.62 -0.45 9.79
C VAL A 60 1.69 0.50 10.52
N GLY A 61 1.50 0.33 11.81
CA GLY A 61 0.69 1.24 12.62
C GLY A 61 0.31 0.60 13.96
N GLU A 62 -0.29 1.41 14.83
CA GLU A 62 -0.78 0.97 16.13
C GLU A 62 -1.84 -0.15 16.02
N SER A 63 -2.10 -0.81 17.14
CA SER A 63 -3.26 -1.69 17.26
C SER A 63 -4.56 -0.92 16.92
N ARG A 64 -5.51 -1.59 16.26
CA ARG A 64 -6.81 -1.01 15.84
C ARG A 64 -6.69 0.16 14.84
N SER A 65 -5.59 0.27 14.10
CA SER A 65 -5.42 1.25 13.01
C SER A 65 -5.93 0.76 11.64
N PHE A 66 -6.83 -0.21 11.61
CA PHE A 66 -7.52 -0.70 10.40
C PHE A 66 -6.61 -1.40 9.36
N LYS A 67 -5.39 -1.77 9.73
CA LYS A 67 -4.40 -2.39 8.83
C LYS A 67 -4.93 -3.63 8.11
N SER A 68 -5.48 -4.58 8.88
CA SER A 68 -6.06 -5.82 8.33
C SER A 68 -7.17 -5.54 7.32
N ASN A 69 -8.01 -4.53 7.57
CA ASN A 69 -9.08 -4.14 6.64
C ASN A 69 -8.55 -3.57 5.32
N PHE A 70 -7.48 -2.77 5.34
CA PHE A 70 -6.83 -2.30 4.11
C PHE A 70 -6.23 -3.45 3.31
N CYS A 71 -5.58 -4.41 3.98
CA CYS A 71 -5.05 -5.61 3.33
C CYS A 71 -6.17 -6.49 2.74
N VAL A 72 -7.27 -6.69 3.48
CA VAL A 72 -8.44 -7.44 2.98
C VAL A 72 -9.13 -6.71 1.83
N LYS A 73 -9.17 -5.36 1.84
CA LYS A 73 -9.69 -4.58 0.70
C LYS A 73 -8.83 -4.76 -0.55
N ALA A 74 -7.51 -4.75 -0.41
CA ALA A 74 -6.58 -5.05 -1.50
C ALA A 74 -6.76 -6.49 -2.02
N MET A 75 -6.86 -7.49 -1.13
CA MET A 75 -7.16 -8.89 -1.47
C MET A 75 -8.47 -9.01 -2.24
N SER A 76 -9.54 -8.35 -1.76
CA SER A 76 -10.84 -8.33 -2.42
C SER A 76 -10.76 -7.82 -3.86
N ALA A 77 -10.06 -6.71 -4.08
CA ALA A 77 -9.86 -6.14 -5.41
C ALA A 77 -9.13 -7.13 -6.34
N TYR A 78 -8.10 -7.79 -5.84
CA TYR A 78 -7.35 -8.79 -6.59
C TYR A 78 -8.20 -10.01 -6.98
N LEU A 79 -8.90 -10.60 -5.99
CA LEU A 79 -9.75 -11.77 -6.23
C LEU A 79 -10.98 -11.44 -7.11
N LYS A 80 -11.47 -10.19 -7.09
CA LYS A 80 -12.52 -9.74 -7.98
C LYS A 80 -12.04 -9.62 -9.42
N LYS A 81 -10.82 -9.12 -9.64
CA LYS A 81 -10.24 -9.00 -11.00
C LYS A 81 -9.91 -10.35 -11.63
N TYR A 82 -9.46 -11.31 -10.81
CA TYR A 82 -9.06 -12.64 -11.26
C TYR A 82 -9.96 -13.70 -10.61
N PRO A 83 -11.01 -14.16 -11.31
CA PRO A 83 -11.96 -15.15 -10.77
C PRO A 83 -11.29 -16.48 -10.38
N GLU A 84 -10.21 -16.86 -11.06
CA GLU A 84 -9.39 -18.06 -10.80
C GLU A 84 -8.40 -17.89 -9.64
N ALA A 85 -8.13 -16.65 -9.22
CA ALA A 85 -7.13 -16.38 -8.19
C ALA A 85 -7.52 -16.93 -6.84
N ILE A 86 -6.51 -17.29 -6.07
CA ILE A 86 -6.63 -17.64 -4.65
C ILE A 86 -5.86 -16.65 -3.77
N ALA A 87 -6.22 -16.62 -2.50
CA ALA A 87 -5.43 -15.90 -1.50
C ALA A 87 -4.80 -16.86 -0.51
N ILE A 88 -3.60 -16.51 -0.02
CA ILE A 88 -2.95 -17.14 1.12
C ILE A 88 -3.01 -16.17 2.28
N PHE A 89 -3.67 -16.56 3.35
CA PHE A 89 -3.76 -15.78 4.59
C PHE A 89 -2.96 -16.46 5.69
N ALA A 90 -1.77 -15.94 5.94
CA ALA A 90 -0.91 -16.38 7.04
C ALA A 90 -1.27 -15.57 8.30
N ASP A 91 -1.65 -16.26 9.37
CA ASP A 91 -2.30 -15.69 10.55
C ASP A 91 -1.68 -16.22 11.84
N CYS A 92 -1.23 -15.31 12.70
CA CYS A 92 -0.82 -15.63 14.07
C CYS A 92 -1.61 -14.84 15.13
N GLU A 93 -2.41 -13.86 14.72
CA GLU A 93 -3.22 -13.05 15.64
C GLU A 93 -4.62 -13.61 15.82
N PHE A 94 -5.11 -14.40 14.88
CA PHE A 94 -6.47 -14.99 14.87
C PHE A 94 -7.58 -13.93 15.01
N GLY A 95 -7.28 -12.68 14.66
CA GLY A 95 -8.21 -11.56 14.76
C GLY A 95 -9.15 -11.40 13.57
N ALA A 96 -8.81 -11.95 12.40
CA ALA A 96 -9.58 -11.82 11.18
C ALA A 96 -10.56 -12.98 11.01
N SER A 97 -11.85 -12.71 11.24
CA SER A 97 -12.91 -13.73 11.14
C SER A 97 -13.35 -13.95 9.68
N LYS A 98 -13.94 -15.13 9.37
CA LYS A 98 -14.61 -15.39 8.07
C LYS A 98 -15.58 -14.30 7.66
N LYS A 99 -16.31 -13.71 8.65
CA LYS A 99 -17.27 -12.62 8.43
C LYS A 99 -16.59 -11.35 7.89
N LEU A 100 -15.33 -11.09 8.25
CA LEU A 100 -14.56 -9.97 7.70
C LEU A 100 -14.37 -10.17 6.19
N PHE A 101 -13.91 -11.34 5.76
CA PHE A 101 -13.67 -11.64 4.33
C PHE A 101 -14.97 -11.55 3.52
N THR A 102 -16.05 -12.18 3.99
CA THR A 102 -17.34 -12.14 3.30
C THR A 102 -17.92 -10.73 3.21
N LYS A 103 -17.71 -9.87 4.22
CA LYS A 103 -18.11 -8.45 4.19
C LYS A 103 -17.44 -7.68 3.04
N TYR A 104 -16.21 -8.05 2.67
CA TYR A 104 -15.49 -7.49 1.53
C TYR A 104 -15.75 -8.24 0.21
N GLY A 105 -16.73 -9.14 0.17
CA GLY A 105 -17.11 -9.90 -1.03
C GLY A 105 -16.12 -11.01 -1.39
N ILE A 106 -15.28 -11.44 -0.44
CA ILE A 106 -14.35 -12.56 -0.64
C ILE A 106 -15.04 -13.86 -0.27
N ASP A 107 -15.03 -14.82 -1.18
CA ASP A 107 -15.41 -16.21 -0.88
C ASP A 107 -14.31 -16.87 -0.03
N PRO A 108 -14.60 -17.31 1.21
CA PRO A 108 -13.63 -17.97 2.06
C PRO A 108 -13.07 -19.28 1.47
N ALA A 109 -13.77 -19.93 0.55
CA ALA A 109 -13.28 -21.13 -0.15
C ALA A 109 -12.08 -20.84 -1.07
N ARG A 110 -11.87 -19.57 -1.43
CA ARG A 110 -10.73 -19.10 -2.23
C ARG A 110 -9.55 -18.63 -1.37
N VAL A 111 -9.63 -18.78 -0.04
CA VAL A 111 -8.59 -18.33 0.90
C VAL A 111 -7.98 -19.54 1.61
N ILE A 112 -6.69 -19.79 1.35
CA ILE A 112 -5.90 -20.77 2.10
C ILE A 112 -5.48 -20.12 3.41
N HIS A 113 -6.04 -20.59 4.53
CA HIS A 113 -5.66 -20.11 5.86
C HIS A 113 -4.45 -20.90 6.36
N VAL A 114 -3.39 -20.17 6.73
CA VAL A 114 -2.10 -20.72 7.18
C VAL A 114 -1.81 -20.22 8.59
N PRO A 115 -2.32 -20.89 9.63
CA PRO A 115 -1.97 -20.56 11.01
C PRO A 115 -0.50 -20.91 11.28
N PHE A 116 0.17 -20.11 12.11
CA PHE A 116 1.54 -20.35 12.55
C PHE A 116 1.77 -19.78 13.95
N GLU A 117 2.70 -20.38 14.70
CA GLU A 117 3.02 -20.04 16.08
C GLU A 117 4.37 -19.32 16.19
N ASP A 118 5.34 -19.65 15.34
CA ASP A 118 6.67 -19.06 15.34
C ASP A 118 7.11 -18.57 13.94
N VAL A 119 8.13 -17.70 13.91
CA VAL A 119 8.67 -17.10 12.66
C VAL A 119 9.24 -18.18 11.73
N GLU A 120 9.87 -19.21 12.29
CA GLU A 120 10.47 -20.30 11.53
C GLU A 120 9.38 -21.13 10.83
N GLU A 121 8.29 -21.40 11.52
CA GLU A 121 7.14 -22.10 10.94
C GLU A 121 6.51 -21.28 9.81
N MET A 122 6.24 -19.97 10.04
CA MET A 122 5.77 -19.06 9.01
C MET A 122 6.69 -19.09 7.78
N LYS A 123 7.99 -18.95 7.98
CA LYS A 123 9.00 -18.97 6.91
C LYS A 123 8.94 -20.26 6.11
N ILE A 124 8.87 -21.42 6.78
CA ILE A 124 8.83 -22.74 6.14
C ILE A 124 7.54 -22.90 5.33
N LYS A 125 6.38 -22.66 5.94
CA LYS A 125 5.07 -22.81 5.31
C LYS A 125 4.93 -21.90 4.08
N LEU A 126 5.20 -20.60 4.24
CA LEU A 126 5.07 -19.64 3.14
C LEU A 126 6.09 -19.89 2.03
N THR A 127 7.34 -20.25 2.36
CA THR A 127 8.34 -20.57 1.33
C THR A 127 7.93 -21.77 0.50
N LYS A 128 7.38 -22.83 1.12
CA LYS A 128 6.86 -24.01 0.40
C LYS A 128 5.69 -23.65 -0.51
N LEU A 129 4.72 -22.88 0.00
CA LEU A 129 3.56 -22.43 -0.77
C LEU A 129 3.99 -21.55 -1.96
N ILE A 130 4.85 -20.55 -1.73
CA ILE A 130 5.33 -19.66 -2.81
C ILE A 130 6.11 -20.46 -3.86
N ASN A 131 6.86 -21.50 -3.48
CA ASN A 131 7.59 -22.34 -4.43
C ASN A 131 6.67 -23.21 -5.31
N SER A 132 5.46 -23.53 -4.84
CA SER A 132 4.47 -24.31 -5.62
C SER A 132 3.66 -23.45 -6.60
N ILE A 133 3.75 -22.10 -6.52
CA ILE A 133 3.05 -21.20 -7.41
C ILE A 133 3.78 -21.15 -8.75
N GLY A 134 3.07 -21.43 -9.85
CA GLY A 134 3.55 -21.28 -11.22
C GLY A 134 3.65 -19.80 -11.66
N GLU A 135 4.21 -19.57 -12.84
CA GLU A 135 4.39 -18.21 -13.38
C GLU A 135 3.06 -17.54 -13.76
N ASP A 136 2.08 -18.32 -14.19
CA ASP A 136 0.76 -17.82 -14.63
C ASP A 136 -0.28 -17.82 -13.52
N ASP A 137 0.00 -18.45 -12.39
CA ASP A 137 -0.93 -18.53 -11.27
C ASP A 137 -1.20 -17.14 -10.67
N LYS A 138 -2.45 -16.90 -10.32
CA LYS A 138 -2.88 -15.64 -9.71
C LYS A 138 -3.10 -15.86 -8.21
N VAL A 139 -2.16 -15.32 -7.42
CA VAL A 139 -2.16 -15.49 -5.96
C VAL A 139 -1.95 -14.14 -5.28
N PHE A 140 -2.72 -13.90 -4.22
CA PHE A 140 -2.52 -12.79 -3.29
C PHE A 140 -2.06 -13.35 -1.94
N ILE A 141 -1.10 -12.70 -1.29
CA ILE A 141 -0.60 -13.14 0.03
C ILE A 141 -0.84 -12.04 1.07
N MET A 142 -1.41 -12.42 2.21
CA MET A 142 -1.54 -11.56 3.39
C MET A 142 -0.91 -12.24 4.60
N VAL A 143 -0.17 -11.46 5.41
CA VAL A 143 0.40 -11.91 6.69
C VAL A 143 -0.08 -10.99 7.80
N ASP A 144 -0.76 -11.54 8.81
CA ASP A 144 -1.29 -10.81 9.96
C ASP A 144 -0.91 -11.53 11.27
N SER A 145 0.11 -11.09 11.98
CA SER A 145 1.10 -10.07 11.66
C SER A 145 2.52 -10.60 11.89
N VAL A 146 3.52 -9.93 11.32
CA VAL A 146 4.92 -10.28 11.57
C VAL A 146 5.43 -9.71 12.90
N SER A 147 4.68 -8.83 13.55
CA SER A 147 5.11 -8.15 14.80
C SER A 147 4.83 -8.94 16.07
N GLN A 148 3.84 -9.83 16.07
CA GLN A 148 3.37 -10.54 17.26
C GLN A 148 3.96 -11.94 17.41
N VAL A 149 4.69 -12.42 16.40
CA VAL A 149 5.22 -13.77 16.40
C VAL A 149 6.59 -13.84 17.04
N ALA A 150 6.79 -14.80 17.95
CA ALA A 150 8.07 -15.11 18.58
C ALA A 150 8.98 -15.94 17.66
N SER A 151 10.26 -16.06 17.96
CA SER A 151 11.07 -17.13 17.40
C SER A 151 10.85 -18.42 18.19
N ARG A 152 11.15 -19.56 17.58
CA ARG A 152 11.11 -20.86 18.29
C ARG A 152 12.02 -20.84 19.51
N LYS A 153 13.20 -20.26 19.38
CA LYS A 153 14.14 -20.13 20.48
C LYS A 153 13.59 -19.25 21.62
N GLU A 154 12.90 -18.16 21.31
CA GLU A 154 12.27 -17.30 22.30
C GLU A 154 11.22 -18.07 23.14
N SER A 155 10.45 -18.95 22.49
CA SER A 155 9.49 -19.84 23.17
C SER A 155 10.21 -20.90 24.02
N GLU A 156 11.25 -21.54 23.51
CA GLU A 156 12.06 -22.53 24.25
C GLU A 156 12.79 -21.91 25.46
N ASP A 157 13.33 -20.69 25.30
CA ASP A 157 14.00 -19.97 26.39
C ASP A 157 12.99 -19.58 27.50
N ALA A 158 11.76 -19.19 27.13
CA ALA A 158 10.70 -18.92 28.07
C ALA A 158 10.27 -20.15 28.89
N GLU A 159 10.17 -21.33 28.25
CA GLU A 159 9.88 -22.61 28.91
C GLU A 159 10.99 -23.03 29.88
N ASN A 160 12.23 -22.69 29.57
CA ASN A 160 13.42 -23.02 30.38
C ASN A 160 13.83 -21.91 31.38
N GLU A 161 12.97 -20.91 31.58
CA GLU A 161 13.20 -19.75 32.48
C GLU A 161 14.50 -18.98 32.17
N LYS A 162 14.97 -18.99 30.92
CA LYS A 162 16.17 -18.30 30.50
C LYS A 162 15.85 -16.87 30.03
N VAL A 163 16.50 -15.89 30.64
CA VAL A 163 16.42 -14.48 30.23
C VAL A 163 17.61 -14.16 29.36
N THR A 164 17.51 -14.45 28.05
CA THR A 164 18.54 -14.10 27.07
C THR A 164 17.99 -13.16 26.02
N GLN A 165 18.79 -12.14 25.66
CA GLN A 165 18.43 -11.25 24.56
C GLN A 165 18.54 -12.03 23.23
N ASP A 166 17.40 -12.38 22.64
CA ASP A 166 17.36 -13.21 21.45
C ASP A 166 17.33 -12.39 20.15
N MET A 167 18.35 -12.58 19.31
CA MET A 167 18.42 -12.00 17.96
C MET A 167 17.92 -12.98 16.87
N THR A 168 17.44 -14.17 17.27
CA THR A 168 17.07 -15.24 16.33
C THR A 168 15.85 -14.84 15.52
N ARG A 169 14.86 -14.22 16.15
CA ARG A 169 13.68 -13.69 15.49
C ARG A 169 14.03 -12.72 14.34
N ALA A 170 14.86 -11.73 14.60
CA ALA A 170 15.29 -10.77 13.59
C ALA A 170 16.05 -11.45 12.45
N ARG A 171 16.90 -12.42 12.76
CA ARG A 171 17.64 -13.21 11.76
C ARG A 171 16.72 -14.07 10.90
N ALA A 172 15.71 -14.72 11.50
CA ALA A 172 14.74 -15.55 10.79
C ALA A 172 13.89 -14.68 9.84
N LEU A 173 13.37 -13.53 10.30
CA LEU A 173 12.63 -12.57 9.47
C LEU A 173 13.51 -12.02 8.33
N ASN A 174 14.74 -11.60 8.62
CA ASN A 174 15.66 -11.08 7.60
C ASN A 174 15.95 -12.14 6.52
N SER A 175 16.14 -13.40 6.92
CA SER A 175 16.31 -14.51 5.99
C SER A 175 15.04 -14.77 5.17
N PHE A 176 13.85 -14.72 5.78
CA PHE A 176 12.57 -14.88 5.12
C PHE A 176 12.39 -13.83 4.00
N TRP A 177 12.54 -12.56 4.32
CA TRP A 177 12.38 -11.47 3.34
C TRP A 177 13.31 -11.63 2.14
N ARG A 178 14.59 -11.95 2.35
CA ARG A 178 15.55 -12.18 1.25
C ARG A 178 15.18 -13.36 0.36
N ILE A 179 14.57 -14.41 0.93
CA ILE A 179 14.15 -15.60 0.17
C ILE A 179 12.92 -15.30 -0.68
N ILE A 180 11.92 -14.60 -0.13
CA ILE A 180 10.63 -14.47 -0.81
C ILE A 180 10.57 -13.30 -1.78
N THR A 181 11.23 -12.17 -1.50
CA THR A 181 11.10 -10.93 -2.30
C THR A 181 11.38 -11.16 -3.80
N PRO A 182 12.48 -11.83 -4.22
CA PRO A 182 12.69 -12.10 -5.64
C PRO A 182 11.58 -12.98 -6.25
N LYS A 183 11.05 -13.92 -5.47
CA LYS A 183 9.99 -14.84 -5.93
C LYS A 183 8.66 -14.14 -6.13
N LEU A 184 8.33 -13.17 -5.24
CA LEU A 184 7.13 -12.35 -5.40
C LEU A 184 7.18 -11.55 -6.70
N THR A 185 8.32 -10.92 -6.99
CA THR A 185 8.50 -10.15 -8.21
C THR A 185 8.44 -11.04 -9.46
N LEU A 186 9.19 -12.15 -9.48
CA LEU A 186 9.24 -13.06 -10.63
C LEU A 186 7.90 -13.74 -10.95
N ARG A 187 7.03 -13.93 -9.95
CA ARG A 187 5.69 -14.52 -10.12
C ARG A 187 4.57 -13.47 -10.10
N ARG A 188 4.93 -12.18 -10.05
CA ARG A 188 3.99 -11.05 -10.02
C ARG A 188 2.95 -11.15 -8.90
N ILE A 189 3.36 -11.64 -7.73
CA ILE A 189 2.51 -11.85 -6.56
C ILE A 189 2.51 -10.58 -5.70
N PRO A 190 1.35 -9.93 -5.45
CA PRO A 190 1.22 -8.93 -4.42
C PRO A 190 1.15 -9.59 -3.03
N MET A 191 2.02 -9.14 -2.13
CA MET A 191 2.05 -9.58 -0.73
C MET A 191 1.92 -8.38 0.20
N TYR A 192 0.98 -8.47 1.12
CA TYR A 192 0.74 -7.47 2.16
C TYR A 192 1.08 -8.05 3.52
N ALA A 193 2.05 -7.45 4.21
CA ALA A 193 2.47 -7.87 5.54
C ALA A 193 2.15 -6.79 6.58
N ILE A 194 1.41 -7.16 7.61
CA ILE A 194 1.08 -6.25 8.71
C ILE A 194 2.20 -6.28 9.74
N ASN A 195 2.56 -5.09 10.23
CA ASN A 195 3.60 -4.92 11.22
C ASN A 195 3.25 -3.81 12.23
N SER A 196 4.02 -3.72 13.29
CA SER A 196 3.98 -2.62 14.25
C SER A 196 5.36 -1.96 14.36
N PHE A 197 5.45 -0.92 15.19
CA PHE A 197 6.66 -0.12 15.36
C PHE A 197 6.97 0.09 16.84
N TYR A 198 8.17 0.58 17.13
CA TYR A 198 8.57 1.14 18.40
C TYR A 198 8.68 2.66 18.25
N GLU A 199 8.22 3.38 19.25
CA GLU A 199 8.54 4.80 19.41
C GLU A 199 9.83 4.92 20.23
N ASP A 200 10.70 5.83 19.82
CA ASP A 200 11.85 6.21 20.64
C ASP A 200 11.36 7.18 21.73
N ILE A 201 11.20 6.67 22.94
CA ILE A 201 10.70 7.43 24.10
C ILE A 201 11.61 8.63 24.42
N GLY A 202 12.88 8.58 24.02
CA GLY A 202 13.87 9.64 24.26
C GLY A 202 13.88 10.77 23.24
N ASN A 203 13.27 10.59 22.07
CA ASN A 203 13.30 11.55 20.97
C ASN A 203 11.95 11.66 20.25
N GLN A 204 11.17 12.69 20.59
CA GLN A 204 9.85 12.95 19.98
C GLN A 204 9.91 13.19 18.46
N TYR A 205 11.09 13.47 17.89
CA TYR A 205 11.30 13.70 16.47
C TYR A 205 11.87 12.48 15.74
N ALA A 206 12.14 11.38 16.46
CA ALA A 206 12.64 10.16 15.83
C ALA A 206 11.56 9.51 14.96
N GLU A 207 11.97 9.03 13.79
CA GLU A 207 11.06 8.24 12.94
C GLU A 207 10.75 6.89 13.62
N PRO A 208 9.49 6.40 13.52
CA PRO A 208 9.10 5.13 14.12
C PRO A 208 9.98 3.98 13.61
N ILE A 209 10.50 3.17 14.53
CA ILE A 209 11.32 1.99 14.19
C ILE A 209 10.42 0.79 13.95
N ILE A 210 10.40 0.28 12.73
CA ILE A 210 9.60 -0.89 12.35
C ILE A 210 10.16 -2.15 13.03
N LYS A 211 9.28 -2.94 13.66
CA LYS A 211 9.68 -4.18 14.32
C LYS A 211 10.20 -5.22 13.32
N GLY A 212 11.18 -6.03 13.74
CA GLY A 212 11.72 -7.12 12.93
C GLY A 212 12.97 -6.79 12.11
N GLY A 213 13.59 -5.62 12.34
CA GLY A 213 14.88 -5.24 11.77
C GLY A 213 14.80 -4.56 10.40
N LYS A 214 15.91 -3.97 9.97
CA LYS A 214 16.01 -3.14 8.75
C LYS A 214 15.73 -3.92 7.46
N GLN A 215 15.99 -5.24 7.41
CA GLN A 215 15.85 -6.01 6.17
C GLN A 215 14.40 -6.06 5.69
N GLY A 216 13.41 -6.10 6.60
CA GLY A 216 12.00 -6.02 6.23
C GLY A 216 11.70 -4.74 5.46
N PHE A 217 12.12 -3.60 5.99
CA PHE A 217 11.98 -2.29 5.33
C PHE A 217 12.70 -2.25 3.97
N LEU A 218 13.95 -2.72 3.91
CA LEU A 218 14.75 -2.73 2.67
C LEU A 218 14.13 -3.61 1.58
N SER A 219 13.53 -4.73 1.97
CA SER A 219 12.90 -5.69 1.04
C SER A 219 11.55 -5.24 0.50
N CYS A 220 10.88 -4.27 1.15
CA CYS A 220 9.58 -3.78 0.70
C CYS A 220 9.68 -2.92 -0.55
N ASP A 221 8.71 -3.06 -1.44
CA ASP A 221 8.43 -2.10 -2.51
C ASP A 221 7.69 -0.88 -1.98
N GLN A 222 6.85 -1.08 -0.96
CA GLN A 222 6.12 -0.03 -0.27
C GLN A 222 6.06 -0.28 1.24
N VAL A 223 6.11 0.81 2.00
CA VAL A 223 5.86 0.81 3.45
C VAL A 223 4.87 1.92 3.77
N TRP A 224 3.72 1.55 4.31
CA TRP A 224 2.67 2.46 4.74
C TRP A 224 2.69 2.57 6.27
N PHE A 225 2.68 3.79 6.77
CA PHE A 225 2.42 4.06 8.18
C PHE A 225 1.00 4.57 8.33
N VAL A 226 0.16 3.85 9.07
CA VAL A 226 -1.26 4.17 9.22
C VAL A 226 -1.50 4.79 10.59
N SER A 227 -1.85 6.07 10.60
CA SER A 227 -2.36 6.79 11.76
C SER A 227 -3.87 7.05 11.63
N ARG A 228 -4.53 7.51 12.71
CA ARG A 228 -5.98 7.75 12.70
C ARG A 228 -6.37 8.99 13.50
N ARG A 229 -7.45 9.62 13.05
CA ARG A 229 -8.14 10.72 13.75
C ARG A 229 -9.61 10.40 13.90
N GLN A 230 -10.22 10.86 15.01
CA GLN A 230 -11.65 10.66 15.24
C GLN A 230 -12.50 11.57 14.35
N ILE A 231 -13.58 11.01 13.79
CA ILE A 231 -14.64 11.76 13.14
C ILE A 231 -15.81 11.79 14.13
N LYS A 232 -16.17 12.98 14.60
CA LYS A 232 -17.28 13.18 15.52
C LYS A 232 -18.38 14.00 14.86
N ASN A 233 -19.61 13.72 15.24
CA ASN A 233 -20.74 14.60 14.96
C ASN A 233 -20.48 15.96 15.63
N GLU A 234 -20.66 17.06 14.92
CA GLU A 234 -20.36 18.41 15.42
C GLU A 234 -21.25 18.80 16.60
N ASP A 235 -22.54 18.41 16.55
CA ASP A 235 -23.53 18.76 17.58
C ASP A 235 -23.51 17.79 18.76
N THR A 236 -23.59 16.49 18.50
CA THR A 236 -23.74 15.46 19.55
C THR A 236 -22.43 14.97 20.12
N LYS A 237 -21.28 15.33 19.48
CA LYS A 237 -19.93 14.80 19.80
C LYS A 237 -19.80 13.27 19.69
N GLN A 238 -20.83 12.59 19.20
CA GLN A 238 -20.83 11.16 18.97
C GLN A 238 -19.75 10.77 17.94
N LEU A 239 -19.01 9.70 18.20
CA LEU A 239 -18.03 9.16 17.30
C LEU A 239 -18.74 8.48 16.09
N LEU A 240 -18.50 8.99 14.88
CA LEU A 240 -19.10 8.49 13.63
C LEU A 240 -18.17 7.54 12.88
N GLY A 241 -16.88 7.65 13.10
CA GLY A 241 -15.88 6.87 12.38
C GLY A 241 -14.46 7.40 12.61
N TRP A 242 -13.59 7.08 11.66
CA TRP A 242 -12.17 7.45 11.71
C TRP A 242 -11.68 7.94 10.34
N ASP A 243 -10.91 9.01 10.34
CA ASP A 243 -10.02 9.34 9.23
C ASP A 243 -8.67 8.65 9.48
N PHE A 244 -8.37 7.67 8.65
CA PHE A 244 -7.05 7.06 8.61
C PHE A 244 -6.17 7.84 7.65
N VAL A 245 -4.94 8.09 8.04
CA VAL A 245 -3.94 8.73 7.17
C VAL A 245 -2.86 7.71 6.87
N ILE A 246 -2.76 7.32 5.61
CA ILE A 246 -1.67 6.49 5.10
C ILE A 246 -0.52 7.41 4.76
N THR A 247 0.56 7.36 5.55
CA THR A 247 1.82 8.05 5.25
C THR A 247 2.77 7.07 4.57
N ILE A 248 3.27 7.42 3.40
CA ILE A 248 4.22 6.61 2.64
C ILE A 248 5.61 6.78 3.25
N MET A 249 6.11 5.76 3.95
CA MET A 249 7.47 5.75 4.50
C MET A 249 8.51 5.30 3.48
N LYS A 250 8.09 4.49 2.53
CA LYS A 250 8.86 4.04 1.37
C LYS A 250 7.89 3.77 0.23
N GLY A 251 8.19 4.26 -0.95
CA GLY A 251 7.37 4.05 -2.15
C GLY A 251 8.24 3.83 -3.37
N ARG A 252 7.78 2.98 -4.29
CA ARG A 252 8.41 2.81 -5.60
C ARG A 252 7.82 3.79 -6.62
N PHE A 253 6.54 4.13 -6.47
CA PHE A 253 5.79 5.02 -7.36
C PHE A 253 5.27 6.27 -6.65
N VAL A 254 5.09 6.20 -5.34
CA VAL A 254 4.51 7.27 -4.52
C VAL A 254 5.63 7.96 -3.75
N LYS A 255 5.65 9.28 -3.76
CA LYS A 255 6.63 10.09 -3.00
C LYS A 255 6.63 9.72 -1.52
N GLU A 256 7.81 9.61 -0.94
CA GLU A 256 7.97 9.42 0.50
C GLU A 256 7.38 10.61 1.26
N LYS A 257 6.86 10.33 2.46
CA LYS A 257 6.14 11.28 3.32
C LYS A 257 4.81 11.81 2.76
N ALA A 258 4.38 11.35 1.57
CA ALA A 258 3.03 11.61 1.08
C ALA A 258 1.99 11.09 2.08
N LYS A 259 0.93 11.89 2.33
CA LYS A 259 -0.14 11.59 3.26
C LYS A 259 -1.46 11.45 2.50
N ILE A 260 -2.06 10.30 2.57
CA ILE A 260 -3.30 9.96 1.86
C ILE A 260 -4.40 9.69 2.89
N PRO A 261 -5.42 10.55 3.00
CA PRO A 261 -6.52 10.35 3.94
C PRO A 261 -7.55 9.36 3.39
N ILE A 262 -7.95 8.41 4.24
CA ILE A 262 -9.00 7.42 3.95
C ILE A 262 -10.02 7.45 5.08
N THR A 263 -11.24 7.86 4.77
CA THR A 263 -12.36 7.92 5.71
C THR A 263 -13.02 6.56 5.87
N VAL A 264 -13.25 6.13 7.10
CA VAL A 264 -13.98 4.91 7.43
C VAL A 264 -15.09 5.24 8.42
N LEU A 265 -16.33 5.02 8.01
CA LEU A 265 -17.53 5.22 8.82
C LEU A 265 -17.98 3.90 9.43
N PHE A 266 -18.52 3.92 10.66
CA PHE A 266 -18.99 2.71 11.33
C PHE A 266 -20.11 2.01 10.57
N ASP A 267 -21.04 2.79 10.01
CA ASP A 267 -22.19 2.26 9.28
C ASP A 267 -21.93 2.05 7.78
N GLY A 268 -20.92 2.72 7.21
CA GLY A 268 -20.65 2.72 5.76
C GLY A 268 -19.35 2.01 5.34
N GLY A 269 -18.46 1.69 6.29
CA GLY A 269 -17.12 1.15 5.96
C GLY A 269 -16.20 2.18 5.31
N ILE A 270 -15.33 1.75 4.41
CA ILE A 270 -14.42 2.65 3.68
C ILE A 270 -15.23 3.50 2.70
N ALA A 271 -15.18 4.83 2.86
CA ALA A 271 -15.85 5.74 1.97
C ALA A 271 -15.15 5.80 0.61
N LYS A 272 -15.87 5.52 -0.48
CA LYS A 272 -15.32 5.49 -1.85
C LYS A 272 -14.67 6.82 -2.25
N CYS A 273 -15.27 7.93 -1.85
CA CYS A 273 -14.82 9.28 -2.19
C CYS A 273 -13.82 9.87 -1.17
N SER A 274 -13.19 9.04 -0.32
CA SER A 274 -12.19 9.48 0.66
C SER A 274 -11.10 10.33 0.01
N GLY A 275 -10.73 11.45 0.67
CA GLY A 275 -9.60 12.29 0.27
C GLY A 275 -9.78 13.08 -1.03
N LEU A 276 -10.83 12.79 -1.83
CA LEU A 276 -11.02 13.47 -3.12
C LEU A 276 -11.28 14.96 -2.95
N LEU A 277 -12.02 15.38 -1.91
CA LEU A 277 -12.35 16.79 -1.71
C LEU A 277 -11.11 17.63 -1.42
N GLU A 278 -10.24 17.16 -0.54
CA GLU A 278 -8.99 17.85 -0.21
C GLU A 278 -8.12 17.98 -1.46
N MET A 279 -8.02 16.90 -2.23
CA MET A 279 -7.18 16.84 -3.42
C MET A 279 -7.71 17.74 -4.54
N ALA A 280 -9.03 17.67 -4.81
CA ALA A 280 -9.67 18.47 -5.85
C ALA A 280 -9.68 19.97 -5.50
N ARG A 281 -9.78 20.32 -4.22
CA ARG A 281 -9.64 21.71 -3.77
C ARG A 281 -8.22 22.22 -3.93
N LEU A 282 -7.23 21.42 -3.55
CA LEU A 282 -5.83 21.80 -3.67
C LEU A 282 -5.44 22.04 -5.14
N GLY A 283 -5.98 21.24 -6.06
CA GLY A 283 -5.75 21.39 -7.51
C GLY A 283 -6.67 22.41 -8.19
N GLY A 284 -7.61 23.03 -7.48
CA GLY A 284 -8.54 24.01 -8.07
C GLY A 284 -9.68 23.40 -8.89
N PHE A 285 -9.90 22.10 -8.84
CA PHE A 285 -11.00 21.40 -9.55
C PHE A 285 -12.33 21.51 -8.83
N VAL A 286 -12.27 21.76 -7.52
CA VAL A 286 -13.42 22.04 -6.66
C VAL A 286 -13.09 23.25 -5.79
N GLU A 287 -14.03 24.16 -5.66
CA GLU A 287 -13.90 25.35 -4.83
C GLU A 287 -15.04 25.50 -3.83
N LEU A 288 -14.78 26.25 -2.75
CA LEU A 288 -15.80 26.65 -1.80
C LEU A 288 -16.65 27.79 -2.39
N TYR A 289 -17.98 27.62 -2.40
CA TYR A 289 -18.94 28.56 -2.96
C TYR A 289 -19.98 28.97 -1.92
N GLY A 290 -20.27 30.26 -1.83
CA GLY A 290 -21.26 30.78 -0.88
C GLY A 290 -21.00 30.44 0.59
N GLY A 291 -19.73 30.25 0.96
CA GLY A 291 -19.28 30.02 2.35
C GLY A 291 -19.45 28.60 2.89
N SER A 292 -20.32 27.74 2.31
CA SER A 292 -20.60 26.41 2.86
C SER A 292 -20.80 25.29 1.85
N ARG A 293 -20.92 25.63 0.56
CA ARG A 293 -21.10 24.67 -0.53
C ARG A 293 -19.80 24.48 -1.29
N TYR A 294 -19.66 23.35 -1.96
CA TYR A 294 -18.56 23.03 -2.85
C TYR A 294 -19.12 22.88 -4.26
N ARG A 295 -18.47 23.53 -5.24
CA ARG A 295 -18.81 23.39 -6.66
C ARG A 295 -17.59 22.95 -7.46
N ARG A 296 -17.85 22.24 -8.53
CA ARG A 296 -16.87 21.85 -9.52
C ARG A 296 -16.55 23.06 -10.40
N THR A 297 -15.29 23.24 -10.73
CA THR A 297 -14.82 24.42 -11.49
C THR A 297 -14.74 24.10 -12.99
N GLN A 298 -14.38 25.13 -13.76
CA GLN A 298 -14.11 24.97 -15.18
C GLN A 298 -12.93 24.01 -15.46
N LEU A 299 -11.94 23.89 -14.57
CA LEU A 299 -10.87 22.91 -14.68
C LEU A 299 -11.41 21.47 -14.62
N ALA A 300 -12.46 21.25 -13.86
CA ALA A 300 -13.18 19.97 -13.82
C ALA A 300 -14.19 19.78 -14.98
N GLY A 301 -14.23 20.71 -15.94
CA GLY A 301 -15.14 20.66 -17.10
C GLY A 301 -16.51 21.31 -16.88
N PHE A 302 -16.74 22.00 -15.76
CA PHE A 302 -18.04 22.58 -15.43
C PHE A 302 -18.04 24.11 -15.61
N LYS A 303 -18.88 24.62 -16.52
CA LYS A 303 -19.06 26.09 -16.71
C LYS A 303 -19.93 26.69 -15.61
N ALA A 304 -20.89 25.92 -15.09
CA ALA A 304 -21.76 26.31 -13.98
C ALA A 304 -22.13 25.07 -13.17
N ASP A 305 -21.93 25.12 -11.87
CA ASP A 305 -22.30 24.08 -10.91
C ASP A 305 -22.99 24.75 -9.72
N PRO A 306 -24.21 24.35 -9.32
CA PRO A 306 -24.94 24.99 -8.23
C PRO A 306 -24.26 24.80 -6.87
N GLY A 307 -23.34 23.85 -6.78
CA GLY A 307 -22.67 23.48 -5.56
C GLY A 307 -23.54 22.70 -4.58
N LEU A 308 -22.92 21.80 -3.85
CA LEU A 308 -23.53 20.95 -2.82
C LEU A 308 -22.82 21.14 -1.48
N PHE A 309 -23.50 20.83 -0.37
CA PHE A 309 -22.86 20.82 0.93
C PHE A 309 -21.88 19.65 1.06
N LYS A 310 -20.86 19.79 1.93
CA LYS A 310 -19.85 18.76 2.17
C LYS A 310 -20.45 17.38 2.43
N LYS A 311 -21.52 17.29 3.22
CA LYS A 311 -22.22 16.03 3.54
C LYS A 311 -22.89 15.37 2.33
N GLU A 312 -23.31 16.18 1.35
CA GLU A 312 -24.01 15.69 0.14
C GLU A 312 -23.03 15.14 -0.89
N ILE A 313 -21.79 15.62 -0.90
CA ILE A 313 -20.74 15.15 -1.81
C ILE A 313 -19.87 14.05 -1.19
N ALA A 314 -19.86 13.89 0.14
CA ALA A 314 -18.93 13.03 0.87
C ALA A 314 -18.88 11.57 0.37
N ASN A 315 -20.00 11.06 -0.11
CA ASN A 315 -20.07 9.69 -0.67
C ASN A 315 -20.94 9.63 -1.94
N ASN A 316 -21.05 10.73 -2.66
CA ASN A 316 -21.84 10.87 -3.88
C ASN A 316 -20.96 10.62 -5.10
N TRP A 317 -20.88 9.36 -5.55
CA TRP A 317 -20.03 8.99 -6.67
C TRP A 317 -20.43 9.70 -7.97
N ASP A 318 -21.71 9.85 -8.26
CA ASP A 318 -22.21 10.50 -9.49
C ASP A 318 -21.72 11.96 -9.59
N TRP A 319 -21.53 12.60 -8.43
CA TRP A 319 -20.96 13.94 -8.38
C TRP A 319 -19.45 13.92 -8.60
N TRP A 320 -18.75 12.89 -8.10
CA TRP A 320 -17.28 12.77 -8.17
C TRP A 320 -16.78 12.17 -9.48
N GLU A 321 -17.52 11.25 -10.08
CA GLU A 321 -17.10 10.51 -11.27
C GLU A 321 -16.56 11.41 -12.39
N PRO A 322 -17.26 12.51 -12.81
CA PRO A 322 -16.72 13.40 -13.85
C PRO A 322 -15.43 14.12 -13.46
N VAL A 323 -15.17 14.33 -12.17
CA VAL A 323 -13.92 14.92 -11.68
C VAL A 323 -12.80 13.90 -11.71
N VAL A 324 -13.09 12.68 -11.26
CA VAL A 324 -12.11 11.57 -11.20
C VAL A 324 -11.70 11.11 -12.60
N GLU A 325 -12.61 11.20 -13.58
CA GLU A 325 -12.35 10.87 -14.99
C GLU A 325 -11.73 12.03 -15.79
N ASN A 326 -11.67 13.23 -15.20
CA ASN A 326 -11.08 14.38 -15.86
C ASN A 326 -9.56 14.23 -15.98
N GLN A 327 -9.04 14.25 -17.21
CA GLN A 327 -7.62 14.02 -17.48
C GLN A 327 -6.71 15.00 -16.74
N ALA A 328 -7.07 16.28 -16.67
CA ALA A 328 -6.28 17.28 -15.96
C ALA A 328 -6.21 16.99 -14.44
N PHE A 329 -7.30 16.43 -13.85
CA PHE A 329 -7.29 16.01 -12.45
C PHE A 329 -6.43 14.75 -12.25
N ILE A 330 -6.52 13.78 -13.15
CA ILE A 330 -5.68 12.58 -13.13
C ILE A 330 -4.20 12.99 -13.17
N ASP A 331 -3.81 13.82 -14.14
CA ASP A 331 -2.43 14.30 -14.32
C ASP A 331 -1.95 15.11 -13.09
N TYR A 332 -2.84 15.93 -12.51
CA TYR A 332 -2.54 16.68 -11.29
C TYR A 332 -2.24 15.75 -10.12
N VAL A 333 -3.08 14.73 -9.87
CA VAL A 333 -2.90 13.77 -8.78
C VAL A 333 -1.62 12.96 -8.98
N GLU A 334 -1.37 12.48 -10.20
CA GLU A 334 -0.17 11.72 -10.53
C GLU A 334 1.10 12.55 -10.32
N ARG A 335 1.13 13.81 -10.76
CA ARG A 335 2.25 14.73 -10.52
C ARG A 335 2.43 15.07 -9.05
N PHE A 336 1.34 15.21 -8.30
CA PHE A 336 1.37 15.56 -6.88
C PHE A 336 1.95 14.42 -6.03
N TYR A 337 1.53 13.18 -6.27
CA TYR A 337 1.93 12.00 -5.47
C TYR A 337 3.02 11.15 -6.10
N GLY A 338 3.16 11.16 -7.42
CA GLY A 338 4.09 10.32 -8.16
C GLY A 338 5.55 10.78 -8.03
N ILE A 339 6.46 9.83 -8.09
CA ILE A 339 7.90 10.10 -8.19
C ILE A 339 8.17 10.51 -9.64
N ASN A 340 8.83 11.66 -9.83
CA ASN A 340 9.27 12.05 -11.17
C ASN A 340 10.47 11.19 -11.57
N GLU A 341 10.31 10.43 -12.65
CA GLU A 341 11.36 9.53 -13.17
C GLU A 341 12.39 10.27 -14.05
N SER A 342 12.23 11.57 -14.30
CA SER A 342 13.26 12.32 -15.03
C SER A 342 14.52 12.40 -14.19
N LEU A 343 15.59 11.75 -14.66
CA LEU A 343 16.91 11.69 -14.01
C LEU A 343 17.69 13.00 -14.12
N VAL A 344 17.21 13.93 -14.93
CA VAL A 344 17.80 15.27 -15.12
C VAL A 344 16.72 16.25 -14.74
N ALA A 345 16.94 17.05 -13.71
CA ALA A 345 16.17 18.25 -13.51
C ALA A 345 16.38 19.12 -14.78
N GLU A 346 15.33 19.28 -15.57
CA GLU A 346 15.34 20.32 -16.60
C GLU A 346 15.72 21.62 -15.90
N ASP A 347 16.51 22.48 -16.55
CA ASP A 347 17.30 23.60 -16.02
C ASP A 347 16.56 24.68 -15.19
N ASP A 348 15.40 24.39 -14.66
CA ASP A 348 14.55 25.35 -13.91
C ASP A 348 14.59 25.18 -12.38
N ILE A 349 15.50 24.36 -11.84
CA ILE A 349 15.71 24.36 -10.38
C ILE A 349 16.73 25.46 -10.06
N ASP A 350 16.21 26.63 -9.66
CA ASP A 350 17.04 27.74 -9.21
C ASP A 350 17.64 27.42 -7.84
N PHE A 351 18.94 27.14 -7.83
CA PHE A 351 19.72 26.91 -6.61
C PHE A 351 20.32 28.23 -6.13
N ASP A 352 20.21 28.51 -4.86
CA ASP A 352 21.08 29.48 -4.25
C ASP A 352 22.53 28.97 -4.31
N LYS A 353 23.37 29.69 -5.07
CA LYS A 353 24.77 29.27 -5.32
C LYS A 353 25.69 29.35 -4.09
N GLU A 354 25.27 30.08 -3.05
CA GLU A 354 26.05 30.22 -1.81
C GLU A 354 25.64 29.23 -0.75
N THR A 355 24.35 28.89 -0.64
CA THR A 355 23.81 28.00 0.39
C THR A 355 23.51 26.58 -0.12
N GLY A 356 23.37 26.38 -1.43
CA GLY A 356 22.96 25.11 -2.05
C GLY A 356 21.48 24.78 -1.85
N GLU A 357 20.67 25.71 -1.35
CA GLU A 357 19.24 25.50 -1.14
C GLU A 357 18.44 25.71 -2.43
N ILE A 358 17.41 24.89 -2.62
CA ILE A 358 16.48 24.98 -3.75
C ILE A 358 15.51 26.15 -3.48
N LYS A 359 15.47 27.15 -4.36
CA LYS A 359 14.46 28.19 -4.31
C LYS A 359 13.12 27.62 -4.75
N VAL A 360 12.18 27.48 -3.82
CA VAL A 360 10.80 27.12 -4.13
C VAL A 360 10.10 28.37 -4.67
N PRO A 361 9.49 28.32 -5.87
CA PRO A 361 8.65 29.44 -6.35
C PRO A 361 7.51 29.69 -5.36
N GLU A 362 7.22 30.96 -5.05
CA GLU A 362 6.11 31.42 -4.22
C GLU A 362 4.73 31.05 -4.78
#